data_f212378b1a71219fe36870f0be284177
#
_entry.id   f212378b1a71219fe36870f0be284177
#
_cell.length_a   1.000
_cell.length_b   1.000
_cell.length_c   1.000
_cell.angle_alpha   90.00
_cell.angle_beta   90.00
_cell.angle_gamma   90.00
#
_symmetry.space_group_name_H-M   'P 1'
#
loop_
_entity.id
_entity.type
_entity.pdbx_description
1 polymer ?
#
loop_
_entity_poly.entity_id
_entity_poly.type
_entity_poly.pdbx_seq_one_letter_code
_entity_poly.pdbx_strand_id
1 'polypeptide(L)' 'MLTDNRTYEVLDTAELAKRWHVPESWVREQTRGRAADPLPCVRLGRYVRFEWDSPKLAAWWAKRRTQ' A
#
# COMPACT_ATOMS: atom_id res chain seq x y z
N MET A 1 -12.69 21.84 11.75
CA MET A 1 -12.43 21.48 11.47
C MET A 1 -12.20 20.89 10.85
N LEU A 2 -12.09 20.84 10.48
CA LEU A 2 -11.93 20.22 9.89
C LEU A 2 -11.29 19.64 9.47
N THR A 3 -11.29 20.16 9.66
CA THR A 3 -10.53 19.21 9.64
C THR A 3 -10.34 18.31 8.55
N ASP A 4 -9.47 17.86 8.36
CA ASP A 4 -9.15 17.05 7.30
C ASP A 4 -9.31 15.61 7.65
N ASN A 5 -10.54 15.20 7.73
CA ASN A 5 -10.85 13.83 8.04
C ASN A 5 -10.92 12.99 6.82
N ARG A 6 -9.93 13.08 6.02
CA ARG A 6 -9.91 12.31 4.80
C ARG A 6 -9.85 10.82 5.14
N THR A 7 -10.79 10.06 4.63
CA THR A 7 -10.83 8.63 4.82
C THR A 7 -10.48 7.93 3.53
N TYR A 8 -9.45 7.14 3.55
CA TYR A 8 -9.06 6.37 2.37
C TYR A 8 -9.72 5.02 2.40
N GLU A 9 -9.95 4.47 1.23
CA GLU A 9 -10.42 3.10 1.14
C GLU A 9 -9.32 2.17 1.64
N VAL A 10 -9.68 1.22 2.51
CA VAL A 10 -8.70 0.32 3.10
C VAL A 10 -8.77 -1.02 2.38
N LEU A 11 -7.64 -1.47 1.88
CA LEU A 11 -7.54 -2.72 1.15
C LEU A 11 -6.64 -3.69 1.88
N ASP A 12 -6.97 -4.97 1.79
CA ASP A 12 -6.04 -5.99 2.25
C ASP A 12 -5.07 -6.36 1.13
N THR A 13 -4.17 -7.29 1.40
CA THR A 13 -3.14 -7.66 0.44
C THR A 13 -3.74 -8.21 -0.86
N ALA A 14 -4.74 -9.05 -0.75
CA ALA A 14 -5.37 -9.65 -1.92
C ALA A 14 -6.08 -8.60 -2.78
N GLU A 15 -6.76 -7.67 -2.13
CA GLU A 15 -7.47 -6.62 -2.85
C GLU A 15 -6.51 -5.69 -3.57
N LEU A 16 -5.41 -5.33 -2.92
CA LEU A 16 -4.41 -4.48 -3.56
C LEU A 16 -3.78 -5.18 -4.75
N ALA A 17 -3.44 -6.46 -4.58
CA ALA A 17 -2.86 -7.24 -5.66
C ALA A 17 -3.79 -7.27 -6.87
N LYS A 18 -5.07 -7.41 -6.62
CA LYS A 18 -6.06 -7.41 -7.69
C LYS A 18 -6.09 -6.08 -8.43
N ARG A 19 -6.05 -5.00 -7.70
CA ARG A 19 -6.10 -3.68 -8.33
C ARG A 19 -4.90 -3.40 -9.19
N TRP A 20 -3.73 -3.88 -8.76
CA TRP A 20 -2.50 -3.68 -9.52
C TRP A 20 -2.22 -4.81 -10.50
N HIS A 21 -3.06 -5.84 -10.52
CA HIS A 21 -2.89 -6.99 -11.42
C HIS A 21 -1.55 -7.67 -11.23
N VAL A 22 -1.19 -7.90 -9.98
CA VAL A 22 0.05 -8.61 -9.63
C VAL A 22 -0.28 -9.74 -8.66
N PRO A 23 0.61 -10.71 -8.51
CA PRO A 23 0.37 -11.79 -7.54
C PRO A 23 0.38 -11.24 -6.11
N GLU A 24 -0.45 -11.85 -5.27
CA GLU A 24 -0.51 -11.46 -3.87
C GLU A 24 0.84 -11.62 -3.18
N SER A 25 1.58 -12.66 -3.55
CA SER A 25 2.90 -12.89 -2.98
C SER A 25 3.86 -11.75 -3.29
N TRP A 26 3.72 -11.13 -4.45
CA TRP A 26 4.54 -9.99 -4.80
C TRP A 26 4.27 -8.83 -3.85
N VAL A 27 2.99 -8.58 -3.55
CA VAL A 27 2.63 -7.50 -2.64
C VAL A 27 3.20 -7.76 -1.25
N ARG A 28 3.09 -9.00 -0.78
CA ARG A 28 3.65 -9.36 0.52
C ARG A 28 5.14 -9.12 0.58
N GLU A 29 5.82 -9.47 -0.49
CA GLU A 29 7.27 -9.30 -0.56
C GLU A 29 7.66 -7.83 -0.45
N GLN A 30 6.89 -6.94 -1.06
CA GLN A 30 7.18 -5.52 -1.04
C GLN A 30 6.96 -4.88 0.33
N THR A 31 6.20 -5.52 1.21
CA THR A 31 5.94 -4.96 2.54
C THR A 31 6.96 -5.42 3.57
N ARG A 32 7.86 -6.32 3.20
CA ARG A 32 8.84 -6.83 4.16
C ARG A 32 9.87 -5.79 4.51
N GLY A 33 10.34 -5.87 5.76
CA GLY A 33 11.28 -4.87 6.26
C GLY A 33 12.60 -4.81 5.53
N ARG A 34 12.98 -5.87 4.83
CA ARG A 34 14.24 -5.90 4.11
C ARG A 34 14.15 -5.36 2.69
N ALA A 35 12.97 -4.99 2.25
CA ALA A 35 12.85 -4.33 0.96
C ALA A 35 13.54 -2.98 1.05
N ALA A 36 14.20 -2.58 -0.04
CA ALA A 36 14.92 -1.31 -0.05
C ALA A 36 13.99 -0.12 0.13
N ASP A 37 12.79 -0.22 -0.42
CA ASP A 37 11.80 0.83 -0.34
C ASP A 37 10.45 0.16 -0.08
N PRO A 38 10.16 -0.17 1.19
CA PRO A 38 8.98 -0.96 1.50
C PRO A 38 7.69 -0.27 1.10
N LEU A 39 6.74 -1.07 0.66
CA LEU A 39 5.42 -0.59 0.30
C LEU A 39 4.73 -0.03 1.54
N PRO A 40 4.25 1.22 1.51
CA PRO A 40 3.59 1.80 2.66
C PRO A 40 2.34 1.02 3.04
N CYS A 41 2.24 0.69 4.31
CA CYS A 41 1.10 -0.07 4.80
C CYS A 41 0.82 0.30 6.26
N VAL A 42 -0.37 -0.07 6.71
CA VAL A 42 -0.76 0.07 8.10
C VAL A 42 -0.76 -1.32 8.72
N ARG A 43 -0.05 -1.46 9.84
CA ARG A 43 0.01 -2.74 10.52
C ARG A 43 -0.91 -2.73 11.73
N LEU A 44 -1.85 -3.67 11.71
CA LEU A 44 -2.81 -3.82 12.79
C LEU A 44 -2.56 -5.18 13.43
N GLY A 45 -1.53 -5.24 14.29
CA GLY A 45 -1.07 -6.51 14.81
C GLY A 45 -0.51 -7.34 13.67
N ARG A 46 -1.09 -8.50 13.41
CA ARG A 46 -0.65 -9.36 12.32
C ARG A 46 -1.34 -9.03 10.99
N TYR A 47 -2.26 -8.08 10.99
CA TYR A 47 -2.95 -7.70 9.77
C TYR A 47 -2.23 -6.56 9.09
N VAL A 48 -2.18 -6.60 7.77
CA VAL A 48 -1.57 -5.55 6.97
C VAL A 48 -2.65 -4.97 6.07
N ARG A 49 -2.76 -3.65 6.05
CA ARG A 49 -3.76 -2.96 5.24
C ARG A 49 -3.11 -1.81 4.50
N PHE A 50 -3.74 -1.43 3.40
CA PHE A 50 -3.23 -0.38 2.54
C PHE A 50 -4.28 0.70 2.37
N GLU A 51 -3.87 1.95 2.46
CA GLU A 51 -4.77 3.07 2.28
C GLU A 51 -4.72 3.52 0.83
N TRP A 52 -5.73 3.12 0.08
CA TRP A 52 -5.79 3.40 -1.35
C TRP A 52 -5.86 4.91 -1.59
N ASP A 53 -5.08 5.39 -2.55
CA ASP A 53 -5.00 6.81 -2.90
C ASP A 53 -4.34 7.69 -1.84
N SER A 54 -3.73 7.11 -0.82
CA SER A 54 -2.99 7.93 0.13
C SER A 54 -1.74 8.49 -0.55
N PRO A 55 -1.27 9.66 -0.09
CA PRO A 55 -0.07 10.27 -0.71
C PRO A 55 1.15 9.37 -0.66
N LYS A 56 1.33 8.64 0.41
CA LYS A 56 2.48 7.75 0.54
C LYS A 56 2.42 6.61 -0.46
N LEU A 57 1.25 6.01 -0.62
CA LEU A 57 1.09 4.92 -1.57
C LEU A 57 1.26 5.41 -3.00
N ALA A 58 0.70 6.57 -3.29
CA ALA A 58 0.80 7.15 -4.63
C ALA A 58 2.26 7.47 -4.96
N ALA A 59 3.01 7.99 -3.99
CA ALA A 59 4.41 8.32 -4.20
C ALA A 59 5.24 7.06 -4.46
N TRP A 60 4.94 6.00 -3.71
CA TRP A 60 5.65 4.73 -3.89
C TRP A 60 5.41 4.18 -5.30
N TRP A 61 4.17 4.22 -5.73
CA TRP A 61 3.78 3.75 -7.06
C TRP A 61 4.43 4.58 -8.16
N ALA A 62 4.45 5.90 -7.97
CA ALA A 62 4.99 6.80 -8.98
C ALA A 62 6.47 6.52 -9.27
N LYS A 63 7.23 6.15 -8.24
CA LYS A 63 8.64 5.82 -8.44
C LYS A 63 8.81 4.64 -9.39
N ARG A 64 7.90 3.68 -9.33
CA ARG A 64 8.00 2.49 -10.18
C ARG A 64 7.55 2.76 -11.59
N ARG A 65 6.65 3.71 -11.75
CA ARG A 65 6.15 4.03 -13.09
C ARG A 65 7.20 4.65 -14.00
N THR A 66 8.20 5.26 -13.40
CA THR A 66 9.20 5.98 -14.19
C THR A 66 10.34 5.10 -14.63
N GLN A 67 10.27 3.83 -14.36
CA GLN A 67 11.37 2.92 -14.68
C GLN A 67 11.26 2.32 -16.05
#